data_519ade1e1c42aab11e84452be0d86c2f
#
_entry.id   519ade1e1c42aab11e84452be0d86c2f
#
_cell.length_a   1.000
_cell.length_b   1.000
_cell.length_c   1.000
_cell.angle_alpha   90.00
_cell.angle_beta   90.00
_cell.angle_gamma   90.00
#
_symmetry.space_group_name_H-M   'P 1'
#
loop_
_entity.id
_entity.type
_entity.pdbx_description
1 polymer ?
#
loop_
_entity_poly.entity_id
_entity_poly.type
_entity_poly.pdbx_seq_one_letter_code
_entity_poly.pdbx_strand_id
1 'polypeptide(L)'
;MYKRQKEKHPKEVKLAKSDDISYKDALAIDKVFFKKSESAGVLTSLKAKITKNQSRAKGGKFQIGFTSRVMKEMTQERKTRVLLRGDFTNPGVEVVANTPSLLPSFPEDFPKNRLGLARWIVSKDNPLTSRVAVNRVWNELFGRGIVTSIEDFGYKGVAPTHPDLLDWLAVTFQSTDHWSMKKLIKRIVLSSTYRQSSKLHAEAQRLDPLNEFYSRGPRNRLPAELIRDNALTISGLLSKKMFGRPVRPKQPNNFWRVIGEVDNNYYVSEGEDLYRRGIYTIWRRSAHYPSFANFDAPTRGACSVKREASNTPLQALTLLNDPVFVEMAEAFSRRIMKETSEMDTTQQLDHAFRLALSRSPGSRELEALKKIYFTALDTDGSSESAWFEIATTILNLHETITK
;
A
#
# COMPACT_ATOMS: atom_id res chain seq x y z
N MET A 1 -28.75 16.22 -2.32
CA MET A 1 -27.72 16.77 -1.41
C MET A 1 -27.17 18.14 -1.87
N TYR A 2 -26.75 18.31 -3.11
CA TYR A 2 -26.21 19.55 -3.68
C TYR A 2 -27.16 20.77 -3.62
N LYS A 3 -28.44 20.63 -4.01
CA LYS A 3 -29.44 21.72 -3.90
C LYS A 3 -29.59 22.26 -2.47
N ARG A 4 -29.63 21.35 -1.49
CA ARG A 4 -29.78 21.69 -0.06
C ARG A 4 -28.56 22.41 0.53
N GLN A 5 -27.34 22.15 -0.02
CA GLN A 5 -26.12 22.84 0.37
C GLN A 5 -26.02 24.23 -0.28
N LYS A 6 -26.51 24.40 -1.51
CA LYS A 6 -26.57 25.68 -2.22
C LYS A 6 -27.41 26.71 -1.48
N GLU A 7 -28.55 26.27 -0.87
CA GLU A 7 -29.44 27.14 -0.10
C GLU A 7 -28.86 27.53 1.26
N LYS A 8 -28.12 26.60 1.91
CA LYS A 8 -27.57 26.81 3.26
C LYS A 8 -26.20 27.51 3.27
N HIS A 9 -25.38 27.28 2.24
CA HIS A 9 -23.99 27.73 2.15
C HIS A 9 -23.67 28.27 0.75
N PRO A 10 -24.32 29.39 0.32
CA PRO A 10 -24.19 29.88 -1.05
C PRO A 10 -22.79 30.39 -1.40
N LYS A 11 -22.03 30.90 -0.40
CA LYS A 11 -20.63 31.38 -0.61
C LYS A 11 -19.69 30.22 -0.88
N GLU A 12 -19.75 29.16 -0.07
CA GLU A 12 -18.87 27.98 -0.18
C GLU A 12 -19.18 27.19 -1.46
N VAL A 13 -20.46 27.12 -1.88
CA VAL A 13 -20.84 26.51 -3.15
C VAL A 13 -20.34 27.32 -4.35
N LYS A 14 -20.32 28.67 -4.23
CA LYS A 14 -19.76 29.54 -5.26
C LYS A 14 -18.24 29.40 -5.36
N LEU A 15 -17.55 29.32 -4.21
CA LEU A 15 -16.12 29.07 -4.13
C LEU A 15 -15.74 27.70 -4.71
N ALA A 16 -16.51 26.64 -4.43
CA ALA A 16 -16.28 25.31 -4.98
C ALA A 16 -16.38 25.22 -6.51
N LYS A 17 -16.92 26.27 -7.16
CA LYS A 17 -17.01 26.38 -8.62
C LYS A 17 -15.97 27.32 -9.22
N SER A 18 -15.16 27.98 -8.41
CA SER A 18 -14.14 28.90 -8.91
C SER A 18 -12.85 28.15 -9.27
N ASP A 19 -12.21 28.57 -10.35
CA ASP A 19 -10.96 27.97 -10.82
C ASP A 19 -9.75 28.39 -9.99
N ASP A 20 -9.92 29.36 -9.09
CA ASP A 20 -8.87 29.92 -8.23
C ASP A 20 -9.29 29.83 -6.76
N ILE A 21 -9.10 28.64 -6.18
CA ILE A 21 -9.49 28.34 -4.81
C ILE A 21 -8.28 28.51 -3.89
N SER A 22 -8.34 29.49 -2.99
CA SER A 22 -7.33 29.61 -1.94
C SER A 22 -7.40 28.45 -0.94
N TYR A 23 -6.30 28.15 -0.23
CA TYR A 23 -6.29 27.13 0.82
C TYR A 23 -7.35 27.36 1.92
N LYS A 24 -7.67 28.64 2.22
CA LYS A 24 -8.76 29.01 3.15
C LYS A 24 -10.14 28.60 2.61
N ASP A 25 -10.32 28.78 1.31
CA ASP A 25 -11.58 28.48 0.64
C ASP A 25 -11.78 26.97 0.52
N ALA A 26 -10.70 26.22 0.23
CA ALA A 26 -10.74 24.76 0.21
C ALA A 26 -11.11 24.17 1.58
N LEU A 27 -10.64 24.75 2.69
CA LEU A 27 -11.01 24.35 4.04
C LEU A 27 -12.46 24.71 4.38
N ALA A 28 -12.98 25.83 3.88
CA ALA A 28 -14.38 26.21 4.06
C ALA A 28 -15.32 25.25 3.31
N ILE A 29 -14.93 24.86 2.08
CA ILE A 29 -15.64 23.89 1.26
C ILE A 29 -15.65 22.51 1.95
N ASP A 30 -14.50 22.02 2.40
CA ASP A 30 -14.37 20.73 3.09
C ASP A 30 -15.26 20.67 4.34
N LYS A 31 -15.30 21.75 5.11
CA LYS A 31 -16.11 21.86 6.32
C LYS A 31 -17.63 21.76 6.04
N VAL A 32 -18.07 22.24 4.88
CA VAL A 32 -19.48 22.21 4.48
C VAL A 32 -19.90 20.86 3.88
N PHE A 33 -19.03 20.29 3.04
CA PHE A 33 -19.35 19.09 2.29
C PHE A 33 -18.97 17.78 3.00
N PHE A 34 -17.97 17.83 3.88
CA PHE A 34 -17.41 16.64 4.55
C PHE A 34 -17.55 16.64 6.08
N LYS A 35 -18.51 17.39 6.60
CA LYS A 35 -18.77 17.65 8.03
C LYS A 35 -18.91 16.41 8.94
N LYS A 36 -18.90 15.20 8.42
CA LYS A 36 -19.06 13.93 9.16
C LYS A 36 -17.86 12.99 9.05
N SER A 37 -16.75 13.42 8.48
CA SER A 37 -15.55 12.58 8.41
C SER A 37 -14.60 12.92 9.55
N GLU A 38 -13.94 11.91 10.12
CA GLU A 38 -12.85 12.05 11.10
C GLU A 38 -11.70 12.94 10.60
N SER A 39 -11.62 13.16 9.29
CA SER A 39 -10.71 14.09 8.62
C SER A 39 -10.89 15.54 9.04
N ALA A 40 -12.10 15.99 9.38
CA ALA A 40 -12.34 17.36 9.81
C ALA A 40 -11.65 17.71 11.14
N GLY A 41 -11.58 16.75 12.08
CA GLY A 41 -10.85 16.89 13.34
C GLY A 41 -9.34 16.96 13.13
N VAL A 42 -8.81 16.13 12.22
CA VAL A 42 -7.40 16.10 11.86
C VAL A 42 -6.97 17.40 11.16
N LEU A 43 -7.76 17.90 10.22
CA LEU A 43 -7.51 19.18 9.54
C LEU A 43 -7.55 20.36 10.50
N THR A 44 -8.45 20.36 11.47
CA THR A 44 -8.52 21.40 12.51
C THR A 44 -7.30 21.36 13.44
N SER A 45 -6.85 20.16 13.82
CA SER A 45 -5.65 19.99 14.65
C SER A 45 -4.36 20.38 13.90
N LEU A 46 -4.27 20.03 12.61
CA LEU A 46 -3.17 20.46 11.73
C LEU A 46 -3.15 21.98 11.54
N LYS A 47 -4.32 22.61 11.37
CA LYS A 47 -4.46 24.07 11.28
C LYS A 47 -3.96 24.77 12.56
N ALA A 48 -4.34 24.25 13.74
CA ALA A 48 -3.86 24.79 15.01
C ALA A 48 -2.34 24.66 15.15
N LYS A 49 -1.75 23.52 14.73
CA LYS A 49 -0.30 23.29 14.71
C LYS A 49 0.42 24.22 13.71
N ILE A 50 -0.14 24.40 12.51
CA ILE A 50 0.39 25.29 11.47
C ILE A 50 0.37 26.74 11.97
N THR A 51 -0.74 27.21 12.56
CA THR A 51 -0.87 28.57 13.10
C THR A 51 0.09 28.79 14.26
N LYS A 52 0.29 27.81 15.14
CA LYS A 52 1.25 27.86 16.26
C LYS A 52 2.70 27.88 15.78
N ASN A 53 3.01 27.17 14.69
CA ASN A 53 4.34 27.20 14.08
C ASN A 53 4.58 28.50 13.28
N GLN A 54 3.56 29.07 12.64
CA GLN A 54 3.64 30.37 11.99
C GLN A 54 3.87 31.53 12.99
N SER A 55 3.26 31.46 14.19
CA SER A 55 3.52 32.45 15.24
C SER A 55 4.92 32.34 15.86
N ARG A 56 5.53 31.14 15.88
CA ARG A 56 6.92 30.90 16.28
C ARG A 56 7.94 31.35 15.22
N ALA A 57 7.54 31.34 13.95
CA ALA A 57 8.40 31.71 12.82
C ALA A 57 8.50 33.24 12.55
N LYS A 58 7.77 34.08 13.28
CA LYS A 58 7.84 35.54 13.14
C LYS A 58 9.18 36.17 13.48
N GLY A 59 10.15 35.39 14.01
CA GLY A 59 11.52 35.84 14.28
C GLY A 59 12.60 35.41 13.28
N GLY A 60 12.26 34.66 12.25
CA GLY A 60 13.20 34.21 11.23
C GLY A 60 12.50 33.97 9.88
N LYS A 61 13.16 34.37 8.79
CA LYS A 61 12.67 34.27 7.39
C LYS A 61 12.43 32.84 6.88
N PHE A 62 11.75 31.99 7.62
CA PHE A 62 11.33 30.66 7.16
C PHE A 62 9.81 30.63 6.94
N GLN A 63 9.39 30.88 5.70
CA GLN A 63 8.05 30.53 5.26
C GLN A 63 7.96 29.01 5.19
N ILE A 64 7.42 28.36 6.24
CA ILE A 64 6.99 26.97 6.17
C ILE A 64 5.59 26.96 5.55
N GLY A 65 5.52 27.23 4.27
CA GLY A 65 4.37 26.95 3.44
C GLY A 65 4.58 25.59 2.77
N PHE A 66 3.67 24.63 2.98
CA PHE A 66 3.64 23.47 2.10
C PHE A 66 3.12 23.94 0.75
N THR A 67 3.99 24.17 -0.20
CA THR A 67 3.60 24.44 -1.59
C THR A 67 3.57 23.11 -2.33
N SER A 68 2.45 22.78 -2.93
CA SER A 68 2.34 21.67 -3.87
C SER A 68 2.29 22.21 -5.29
N ARG A 69 3.02 21.57 -6.20
CA ARG A 69 2.88 21.84 -7.64
C ARG A 69 1.54 21.28 -8.11
N VAL A 70 0.74 22.14 -8.71
CA VAL A 70 -0.53 21.75 -9.33
C VAL A 70 -0.45 21.97 -10.83
N MET A 71 -1.13 21.10 -11.61
CA MET A 71 -1.27 21.31 -13.05
C MET A 71 -2.33 22.39 -13.30
N LYS A 72 -2.00 23.35 -14.17
CA LYS A 72 -2.92 24.36 -14.67
C LYS A 72 -2.95 24.29 -16.20
N GLU A 73 -4.12 24.47 -16.78
CA GLU A 73 -4.22 24.57 -18.24
C GLU A 73 -3.50 25.83 -18.74
N MET A 74 -2.83 25.70 -19.87
CA MET A 74 -2.18 26.84 -20.53
C MET A 74 -3.22 27.72 -21.21
N THR A 75 -2.99 29.03 -21.24
CA THR A 75 -3.87 29.99 -21.93
C THR A 75 -3.79 29.86 -23.46
N GLN A 76 -2.68 29.33 -23.97
CA GLN A 76 -2.51 29.03 -25.39
C GLN A 76 -2.39 27.51 -25.56
N GLU A 77 -3.17 26.95 -26.46
CA GLU A 77 -3.07 25.55 -26.84
C GLU A 77 -1.75 25.28 -27.55
N ARG A 78 -1.05 24.23 -27.09
CA ARG A 78 0.15 23.76 -27.74
C ARG A 78 -0.23 23.00 -29.03
N LYS A 79 0.30 23.43 -30.18
CA LYS A 79 0.22 22.63 -31.41
C LYS A 79 1.06 21.37 -31.27
N THR A 80 0.41 20.22 -31.34
CA THR A 80 1.07 18.92 -31.25
C THR A 80 1.20 18.30 -32.63
N ARG A 81 2.36 17.74 -32.95
CA ARG A 81 2.65 17.10 -34.23
C ARG A 81 3.18 15.70 -34.01
N VAL A 82 2.93 14.82 -34.98
CA VAL A 82 3.57 13.51 -35.02
C VAL A 82 5.06 13.73 -35.23
N LEU A 83 5.88 13.13 -34.41
CA LEU A 83 7.34 13.18 -34.57
C LEU A 83 7.79 12.04 -35.48
N LEU A 84 8.30 12.37 -36.64
CA LEU A 84 8.75 11.35 -37.61
C LEU A 84 9.93 10.57 -37.02
N ARG A 85 9.79 9.26 -36.90
CA ARG A 85 10.75 8.36 -36.24
C ARG A 85 11.10 8.74 -34.80
N GLY A 86 10.21 9.49 -34.12
CA GLY A 86 10.45 9.98 -32.76
C GLY A 86 11.38 11.18 -32.65
N ASP A 87 11.85 11.73 -33.77
CA ASP A 87 12.77 12.85 -33.80
C ASP A 87 12.00 14.19 -33.62
N PHE A 88 12.29 14.89 -32.54
CA PHE A 88 11.65 16.16 -32.21
C PHE A 88 12.04 17.31 -33.14
N THR A 89 13.13 17.17 -33.89
CA THR A 89 13.57 18.14 -34.92
C THR A 89 12.87 17.93 -36.26
N ASN A 90 12.16 16.81 -36.45
CA ASN A 90 11.47 16.46 -37.65
C ASN A 90 9.95 16.29 -37.43
N PRO A 91 9.21 17.40 -37.21
CA PRO A 91 7.77 17.35 -36.96
C PRO A 91 6.98 17.07 -38.24
N GLY A 92 6.10 16.08 -38.19
CA GLY A 92 5.16 15.73 -39.27
C GLY A 92 3.82 16.46 -39.14
N VAL A 93 2.73 15.74 -39.45
CA VAL A 93 1.37 16.27 -39.45
C VAL A 93 0.92 16.76 -38.08
N GLU A 94 0.13 17.83 -38.06
CA GLU A 94 -0.48 18.33 -36.81
C GLU A 94 -1.63 17.41 -36.39
N VAL A 95 -1.72 17.14 -35.11
CA VAL A 95 -2.75 16.28 -34.51
C VAL A 95 -3.49 17.03 -33.41
N VAL A 96 -4.76 16.73 -33.28
CA VAL A 96 -5.64 17.28 -32.21
C VAL A 96 -5.87 16.24 -31.13
N ALA A 97 -6.17 16.72 -29.92
CA ALA A 97 -6.53 15.84 -28.81
C ALA A 97 -7.81 15.05 -29.15
N ASN A 98 -7.72 13.72 -29.12
CA ASN A 98 -8.84 12.81 -29.37
C ASN A 98 -8.62 11.49 -28.60
N THR A 99 -9.63 10.61 -28.63
CA THR A 99 -9.60 9.27 -28.06
C THR A 99 -9.32 8.23 -29.16
N PRO A 100 -8.83 7.03 -28.79
CA PRO A 100 -8.62 5.95 -29.76
C PRO A 100 -9.95 5.58 -30.46
N SER A 101 -9.91 5.38 -31.78
CA SER A 101 -11.10 5.08 -32.60
C SER A 101 -11.81 3.76 -32.22
N LEU A 102 -11.11 2.84 -31.58
CA LEU A 102 -11.66 1.58 -31.08
C LEU A 102 -12.51 1.73 -29.81
N LEU A 103 -12.36 2.84 -29.10
CA LEU A 103 -13.09 3.15 -27.88
C LEU A 103 -14.20 4.18 -28.16
N PRO A 104 -15.15 4.37 -27.23
CA PRO A 104 -16.20 5.38 -27.41
C PRO A 104 -15.63 6.74 -27.78
N SER A 105 -16.26 7.42 -28.70
CA SER A 105 -15.85 8.75 -29.15
C SER A 105 -15.84 9.75 -28.00
N PHE A 106 -14.97 10.74 -28.11
CA PHE A 106 -14.92 11.83 -27.14
C PHE A 106 -16.20 12.69 -27.26
N PRO A 107 -17.00 12.85 -26.17
CA PRO A 107 -18.24 13.61 -26.23
C PRO A 107 -18.01 15.08 -26.59
N GLU A 108 -18.86 15.64 -27.47
CA GLU A 108 -18.73 17.01 -27.95
C GLU A 108 -18.92 18.07 -26.87
N ASP A 109 -19.73 17.76 -25.85
CA ASP A 109 -19.98 18.60 -24.68
C ASP A 109 -18.84 18.61 -23.65
N PHE A 110 -17.84 17.76 -23.82
CA PHE A 110 -16.68 17.73 -22.93
C PHE A 110 -15.59 18.70 -23.41
N PRO A 111 -14.97 19.47 -22.49
CA PRO A 111 -13.85 20.32 -22.88
C PRO A 111 -12.66 19.46 -23.32
N LYS A 112 -12.01 19.81 -24.44
CA LYS A 112 -10.84 19.08 -24.97
C LYS A 112 -9.57 19.33 -24.17
N ASN A 113 -9.63 19.06 -22.87
CA ASN A 113 -8.55 19.22 -21.90
C ASN A 113 -8.52 18.03 -20.92
N ARG A 114 -7.66 18.10 -19.89
CA ARG A 114 -7.54 17.03 -18.86
C ARG A 114 -8.84 16.74 -18.12
N LEU A 115 -9.69 17.72 -17.90
CA LEU A 115 -10.99 17.52 -17.24
C LEU A 115 -11.92 16.68 -18.13
N GLY A 116 -12.01 17.02 -19.41
CA GLY A 116 -12.81 16.24 -20.36
C GLY A 116 -12.28 14.81 -20.51
N LEU A 117 -10.95 14.65 -20.63
CA LEU A 117 -10.33 13.32 -20.64
C LEU A 117 -10.67 12.52 -19.37
N ALA A 118 -10.59 13.13 -18.19
CA ALA A 118 -10.94 12.47 -16.93
C ALA A 118 -12.42 12.03 -16.91
N ARG A 119 -13.33 12.89 -17.40
CA ARG A 119 -14.76 12.55 -17.52
C ARG A 119 -14.98 11.38 -18.48
N TRP A 120 -14.29 11.38 -19.61
CA TRP A 120 -14.37 10.30 -20.60
C TRP A 120 -13.83 8.98 -20.03
N ILE A 121 -12.71 9.00 -19.32
CA ILE A 121 -12.11 7.80 -18.69
C ILE A 121 -13.10 7.14 -17.73
N VAL A 122 -13.86 7.91 -16.94
CA VAL A 122 -14.81 7.39 -15.97
C VAL A 122 -16.26 7.36 -16.50
N SER A 123 -16.48 7.61 -17.78
CA SER A 123 -17.81 7.52 -18.37
C SER A 123 -18.38 6.11 -18.28
N LYS A 124 -19.70 5.98 -18.28
CA LYS A 124 -20.35 4.66 -18.26
C LYS A 124 -20.08 3.85 -19.51
N ASP A 125 -19.83 4.55 -20.61
CA ASP A 125 -19.60 3.94 -21.92
C ASP A 125 -18.16 3.44 -22.09
N ASN A 126 -17.23 3.86 -21.22
CA ASN A 126 -15.86 3.37 -21.24
C ASN A 126 -15.77 1.94 -20.69
N PRO A 127 -15.49 0.93 -21.53
CA PRO A 127 -15.55 -0.46 -21.14
C PRO A 127 -14.35 -0.91 -20.31
N LEU A 128 -13.25 -0.15 -20.29
CA LEU A 128 -11.98 -0.63 -19.74
C LEU A 128 -11.72 -0.19 -18.31
N THR A 129 -12.01 1.05 -17.96
CA THR A 129 -11.58 1.63 -16.69
C THR A 129 -12.06 0.84 -15.46
N SER A 130 -13.35 0.48 -15.44
CA SER A 130 -13.92 -0.29 -14.33
C SER A 130 -13.38 -1.73 -14.30
N ARG A 131 -13.24 -2.40 -15.45
CA ARG A 131 -12.66 -3.75 -15.55
C ARG A 131 -11.22 -3.80 -15.06
N VAL A 132 -10.40 -2.84 -15.51
CA VAL A 132 -8.99 -2.74 -15.09
C VAL A 132 -8.88 -2.49 -13.59
N ALA A 133 -9.69 -1.57 -13.04
CA ALA A 133 -9.70 -1.28 -11.61
C ALA A 133 -10.09 -2.50 -10.77
N VAL A 134 -11.16 -3.18 -11.16
CA VAL A 134 -11.64 -4.42 -10.50
C VAL A 134 -10.58 -5.51 -10.58
N ASN A 135 -9.98 -5.75 -11.75
CA ASN A 135 -8.96 -6.77 -11.93
C ASN A 135 -7.71 -6.52 -11.07
N ARG A 136 -7.30 -5.28 -10.91
CA ARG A 136 -6.18 -4.91 -10.02
C ARG A 136 -6.51 -5.21 -8.57
N VAL A 137 -7.69 -4.84 -8.08
CA VAL A 137 -8.13 -5.17 -6.72
C VAL A 137 -8.22 -6.69 -6.52
N TRP A 138 -8.76 -7.39 -7.50
CA TRP A 138 -8.83 -8.84 -7.49
C TRP A 138 -7.44 -9.48 -7.41
N ASN A 139 -6.50 -9.01 -8.22
CA ASN A 139 -5.12 -9.48 -8.19
C ASN A 139 -4.44 -9.27 -6.82
N GLU A 140 -4.65 -8.12 -6.19
CA GLU A 140 -4.10 -7.87 -4.85
C GLU A 140 -4.66 -8.82 -3.78
N LEU A 141 -5.92 -9.20 -3.91
CA LEU A 141 -6.59 -10.08 -2.95
C LEU A 141 -6.31 -11.56 -3.20
N PHE A 142 -6.25 -12.00 -4.46
CA PHE A 142 -6.08 -13.39 -4.84
C PHE A 142 -4.68 -13.74 -5.35
N GLY A 143 -3.79 -12.76 -5.53
CA GLY A 143 -2.45 -12.94 -6.10
C GLY A 143 -2.43 -13.20 -7.59
N ARG A 144 -3.60 -13.34 -8.22
CA ARG A 144 -3.80 -13.54 -9.66
C ARG A 144 -5.04 -12.80 -10.10
N GLY A 145 -4.92 -12.01 -11.17
CA GLY A 145 -6.05 -11.31 -11.77
C GLY A 145 -6.98 -12.27 -12.54
N ILE A 146 -8.24 -11.90 -12.70
CA ILE A 146 -9.17 -12.57 -13.60
C ILE A 146 -8.63 -12.49 -15.04
N VAL A 147 -8.04 -11.34 -15.40
CA VAL A 147 -7.14 -11.16 -16.54
C VAL A 147 -5.72 -11.20 -16.00
N THR A 148 -4.95 -12.18 -16.44
CA THR A 148 -3.59 -12.42 -15.90
C THR A 148 -2.55 -11.46 -16.45
N SER A 149 -2.75 -10.93 -17.66
CA SER A 149 -1.96 -9.83 -18.25
C SER A 149 -2.45 -8.48 -17.67
N ILE A 150 -2.11 -8.19 -16.40
CA ILE A 150 -2.60 -6.99 -15.68
C ILE A 150 -2.18 -5.69 -16.37
N GLU A 151 -1.06 -5.72 -17.07
CA GLU A 151 -0.48 -4.61 -17.83
C GLU A 151 -1.12 -4.42 -19.19
N ASP A 152 -1.79 -5.44 -19.73
CA ASP A 152 -2.37 -5.41 -21.09
C ASP A 152 -3.78 -6.02 -21.12
N PHE A 153 -4.76 -5.14 -21.29
CA PHE A 153 -6.17 -5.46 -21.56
C PHE A 153 -6.53 -5.31 -23.03
N GLY A 154 -5.53 -5.14 -23.89
CA GLY A 154 -5.68 -5.00 -25.32
C GLY A 154 -5.64 -6.33 -26.07
N TYR A 155 -5.45 -6.24 -27.39
CA TYR A 155 -5.45 -7.39 -28.31
C TYR A 155 -4.39 -8.46 -27.98
N LYS A 156 -3.25 -8.05 -27.41
CA LYS A 156 -2.17 -8.96 -27.02
C LYS A 156 -2.35 -9.51 -25.60
N GLY A 157 -3.33 -9.00 -24.86
CA GLY A 157 -3.63 -9.46 -23.50
C GLY A 157 -4.27 -10.84 -23.49
N VAL A 158 -4.24 -11.47 -22.31
CA VAL A 158 -4.87 -12.78 -22.08
C VAL A 158 -6.36 -12.58 -21.83
N ALA A 159 -7.20 -13.45 -22.40
CA ALA A 159 -8.63 -13.41 -22.13
C ALA A 159 -8.94 -13.66 -20.62
N PRO A 160 -9.99 -13.05 -20.07
CA PRO A 160 -10.39 -13.27 -18.70
C PRO A 160 -10.81 -14.71 -18.47
N THR A 161 -10.38 -15.29 -17.34
CA THR A 161 -10.80 -16.66 -16.96
C THR A 161 -12.30 -16.74 -16.60
N HIS A 162 -12.85 -15.65 -16.08
CA HIS A 162 -14.25 -15.52 -15.68
C HIS A 162 -14.83 -14.19 -16.21
N PRO A 163 -15.20 -14.11 -17.51
CA PRO A 163 -15.64 -12.88 -18.14
C PRO A 163 -16.90 -12.31 -17.49
N ASP A 164 -17.91 -13.12 -17.22
CA ASP A 164 -19.17 -12.67 -16.63
C ASP A 164 -18.97 -12.09 -15.22
N LEU A 165 -18.08 -12.69 -14.42
CA LEU A 165 -17.73 -12.18 -13.10
C LEU A 165 -17.02 -10.84 -13.19
N LEU A 166 -16.08 -10.70 -14.10
CA LEU A 166 -15.37 -9.44 -14.33
C LEU A 166 -16.32 -8.32 -14.72
N ASP A 167 -17.24 -8.61 -15.64
CA ASP A 167 -18.22 -7.65 -16.13
C ASP A 167 -19.24 -7.27 -15.07
N TRP A 168 -19.76 -8.24 -14.32
CA TRP A 168 -20.66 -7.97 -13.21
C TRP A 168 -20.01 -7.09 -12.13
N LEU A 169 -18.78 -7.42 -11.73
CA LEU A 169 -18.04 -6.63 -10.75
C LEU A 169 -17.76 -5.22 -11.28
N ALA A 170 -17.37 -5.06 -12.55
CA ALA A 170 -17.07 -3.79 -13.18
C ALA A 170 -18.29 -2.87 -13.25
N VAL A 171 -19.43 -3.40 -13.70
CA VAL A 171 -20.70 -2.67 -13.75
C VAL A 171 -21.17 -2.30 -12.34
N THR A 172 -21.11 -3.24 -11.40
CA THR A 172 -21.50 -2.98 -10.00
C THR A 172 -20.63 -1.90 -9.35
N PHE A 173 -19.30 -1.97 -9.57
CA PHE A 173 -18.35 -1.00 -9.03
C PHE A 173 -18.62 0.41 -9.55
N GLN A 174 -18.89 0.54 -10.85
CA GLN A 174 -19.18 1.82 -11.48
C GLN A 174 -20.55 2.38 -11.10
N SER A 175 -21.58 1.57 -11.15
CA SER A 175 -22.98 2.00 -10.98
C SER A 175 -23.43 2.00 -9.51
N THR A 176 -23.57 0.82 -8.90
CA THR A 176 -24.14 0.62 -7.56
C THR A 176 -23.19 1.10 -6.47
N ASP A 177 -21.92 0.85 -6.61
CA ASP A 177 -20.91 1.20 -5.63
C ASP A 177 -20.38 2.63 -5.82
N HIS A 178 -20.71 3.31 -6.92
CA HIS A 178 -20.27 4.68 -7.24
C HIS A 178 -18.76 4.84 -7.08
N TRP A 179 -17.97 3.94 -7.68
CA TRP A 179 -16.51 3.90 -7.62
C TRP A 179 -15.93 3.78 -6.19
N SER A 180 -16.69 3.23 -5.25
CA SER A 180 -16.22 3.04 -3.87
C SER A 180 -15.34 1.80 -3.75
N MET A 181 -14.04 2.00 -3.65
CA MET A 181 -13.06 0.93 -3.41
C MET A 181 -13.38 0.12 -2.15
N LYS A 182 -13.87 0.77 -1.08
CA LYS A 182 -14.26 0.07 0.15
C LYS A 182 -15.41 -0.91 -0.08
N LYS A 183 -16.41 -0.53 -0.87
CA LYS A 183 -17.53 -1.41 -1.20
C LYS A 183 -17.09 -2.58 -2.06
N LEU A 184 -16.26 -2.33 -3.08
CA LEU A 184 -15.68 -3.36 -3.93
C LEU A 184 -14.89 -4.38 -3.10
N ILE A 185 -13.94 -3.93 -2.30
CA ILE A 185 -13.13 -4.79 -1.43
C ILE A 185 -14.04 -5.59 -0.49
N LYS A 186 -15.00 -4.92 0.20
CA LYS A 186 -15.94 -5.59 1.10
C LYS A 186 -16.73 -6.71 0.38
N ARG A 187 -17.19 -6.46 -0.84
CA ARG A 187 -17.92 -7.44 -1.65
C ARG A 187 -17.08 -8.68 -1.93
N ILE A 188 -15.83 -8.48 -2.33
CA ILE A 188 -14.91 -9.57 -2.65
C ILE A 188 -14.55 -10.37 -1.39
N VAL A 189 -14.14 -9.71 -0.29
CA VAL A 189 -13.67 -10.42 0.92
C VAL A 189 -14.79 -11.13 1.68
N LEU A 190 -16.05 -10.75 1.47
CA LEU A 190 -17.21 -11.46 2.03
C LEU A 190 -17.67 -12.63 1.16
N SER A 191 -17.14 -12.78 -0.06
CA SER A 191 -17.52 -13.90 -0.94
C SER A 191 -17.06 -15.24 -0.38
N SER A 192 -17.78 -16.30 -0.69
CA SER A 192 -17.39 -17.66 -0.36
C SER A 192 -16.05 -18.04 -0.99
N THR A 193 -15.77 -17.53 -2.19
CA THR A 193 -14.51 -17.73 -2.92
C THR A 193 -13.31 -17.20 -2.14
N TYR A 194 -13.39 -15.98 -1.57
CA TYR A 194 -12.28 -15.42 -0.79
C TYR A 194 -12.12 -16.10 0.57
N ARG A 195 -13.20 -16.60 1.15
CA ARG A 195 -13.23 -17.23 2.47
C ARG A 195 -12.85 -18.72 2.46
N GLN A 196 -12.49 -19.27 1.32
CA GLN A 196 -12.00 -20.64 1.20
C GLN A 196 -10.68 -20.83 1.96
N SER A 197 -10.44 -22.06 2.40
CA SER A 197 -9.14 -22.46 2.96
C SER A 197 -8.05 -22.40 1.88
N SER A 198 -6.86 -21.96 2.24
CA SER A 198 -5.67 -22.01 1.38
C SER A 198 -4.97 -23.38 1.38
N LYS A 199 -5.51 -24.37 2.11
CA LYS A 199 -4.94 -25.74 2.13
C LYS A 199 -5.01 -26.35 0.74
N LEU A 200 -3.87 -26.91 0.31
CA LEU A 200 -3.77 -27.62 -0.95
C LEU A 200 -4.29 -29.05 -0.79
N HIS A 201 -5.33 -29.38 -1.54
CA HIS A 201 -5.83 -30.75 -1.66
C HIS A 201 -5.28 -31.41 -2.93
N ALA A 202 -5.00 -32.70 -2.90
CA ALA A 202 -4.38 -33.41 -4.01
C ALA A 202 -5.19 -33.29 -5.32
N GLU A 203 -6.52 -33.31 -5.23
CA GLU A 203 -7.41 -33.15 -6.39
C GLU A 203 -7.31 -31.73 -6.97
N ALA A 204 -7.37 -30.71 -6.14
CA ALA A 204 -7.21 -29.32 -6.56
C ALA A 204 -5.81 -29.05 -7.17
N GLN A 205 -4.77 -29.70 -6.64
CA GLN A 205 -3.44 -29.63 -7.23
C GLN A 205 -3.37 -30.24 -8.62
N ARG A 206 -4.10 -31.34 -8.85
CA ARG A 206 -4.13 -32.04 -10.14
C ARG A 206 -4.98 -31.31 -11.19
N LEU A 207 -6.14 -30.76 -10.80
CA LEU A 207 -7.11 -30.15 -11.71
C LEU A 207 -6.88 -28.67 -11.94
N ASP A 208 -6.41 -27.94 -10.93
CA ASP A 208 -6.20 -26.50 -10.95
C ASP A 208 -4.88 -26.12 -10.23
N PRO A 209 -3.73 -26.56 -10.77
CA PRO A 209 -2.43 -26.33 -10.14
C PRO A 209 -2.12 -24.85 -9.94
N LEU A 210 -2.53 -23.99 -10.88
CA LEU A 210 -2.29 -22.55 -10.86
C LEU A 210 -3.38 -21.73 -10.13
N ASN A 211 -4.39 -22.41 -9.57
CA ASN A 211 -5.55 -21.79 -8.95
C ASN A 211 -6.28 -20.80 -9.88
N GLU A 212 -6.43 -21.14 -11.15
CA GLU A 212 -7.10 -20.32 -12.15
C GLU A 212 -8.60 -20.24 -11.93
N PHE A 213 -9.17 -21.32 -11.40
CA PHE A 213 -10.59 -21.43 -11.08
C PHE A 213 -10.93 -21.08 -9.63
N TYR A 214 -9.95 -20.53 -8.89
CA TYR A 214 -10.12 -20.16 -7.48
C TYR A 214 -10.66 -21.30 -6.62
N SER A 215 -10.13 -22.50 -6.85
CA SER A 215 -10.54 -23.73 -6.15
C SER A 215 -10.12 -23.74 -4.67
N ARG A 216 -9.24 -22.82 -4.27
CA ARG A 216 -8.74 -22.63 -2.91
C ARG A 216 -8.46 -21.16 -2.63
N GLY A 217 -8.35 -20.79 -1.37
CA GLY A 217 -7.92 -19.45 -0.96
C GLY A 217 -6.50 -19.12 -1.44
N PRO A 218 -6.17 -17.84 -1.61
CA PRO A 218 -4.84 -17.42 -2.03
C PRO A 218 -3.80 -17.71 -0.94
N ARG A 219 -2.54 -17.81 -1.37
CA ARG A 219 -1.38 -17.87 -0.49
C ARG A 219 -0.31 -16.95 -1.04
N ASN A 220 -0.38 -15.69 -0.63
CA ASN A 220 0.43 -14.64 -1.19
C ASN A 220 1.50 -14.18 -0.20
N ARG A 221 2.70 -13.91 -0.69
CA ARG A 221 3.71 -13.23 0.10
C ARG A 221 3.26 -11.79 0.38
N LEU A 222 3.45 -11.34 1.60
CA LEU A 222 3.20 -9.96 1.99
C LEU A 222 4.19 -9.02 1.25
N PRO A 223 3.74 -7.84 0.80
CA PRO A 223 4.63 -6.78 0.36
C PRO A 223 5.64 -6.38 1.44
N ALA A 224 6.83 -5.92 1.03
CA ALA A 224 7.93 -5.57 1.92
C ALA A 224 7.52 -4.67 3.10
N GLU A 225 6.70 -3.66 2.83
CA GLU A 225 6.19 -2.75 3.84
C GLU A 225 5.32 -3.47 4.89
N LEU A 226 4.52 -4.46 4.44
CA LEU A 226 3.65 -5.24 5.32
C LEU A 226 4.40 -6.33 6.08
N ILE A 227 5.48 -6.89 5.54
CA ILE A 227 6.37 -7.80 6.29
C ILE A 227 6.93 -7.07 7.52
N ARG A 228 7.41 -5.83 7.33
CA ARG A 228 7.86 -4.98 8.44
C ARG A 228 6.72 -4.67 9.42
N ASP A 229 5.56 -4.24 8.92
CA ASP A 229 4.41 -3.88 9.75
C ASP A 229 3.90 -5.08 10.56
N ASN A 230 3.92 -6.27 9.98
CA ASN A 230 3.56 -7.52 10.65
C ASN A 230 4.52 -7.84 11.79
N ALA A 231 5.83 -7.79 11.55
CA ALA A 231 6.84 -8.03 12.59
C ALA A 231 6.75 -6.99 13.73
N LEU A 232 6.54 -5.70 13.40
CA LEU A 232 6.29 -4.64 14.39
C LEU A 232 5.01 -4.89 15.21
N THR A 233 3.97 -5.43 14.58
CA THR A 233 2.70 -5.76 15.25
C THR A 233 2.88 -6.92 16.21
N ILE A 234 3.53 -7.98 15.75
CA ILE A 234 3.82 -9.19 16.54
C ILE A 234 4.68 -8.83 17.75
N SER A 235 5.71 -8.01 17.57
CA SER A 235 6.61 -7.57 18.64
C SER A 235 6.00 -6.53 19.60
N GLY A 236 4.83 -5.96 19.25
CA GLY A 236 4.18 -4.91 20.02
C GLY A 236 4.80 -3.51 19.85
N LEU A 237 5.75 -3.35 18.95
CA LEU A 237 6.45 -2.08 18.71
C LEU A 237 5.70 -1.12 17.78
N LEU A 238 4.70 -1.59 17.01
CA LEU A 238 4.06 -0.79 15.97
C LEU A 238 3.45 0.50 16.49
N SER A 239 3.96 1.63 16.02
CA SER A 239 3.33 2.93 16.23
C SER A 239 2.12 3.11 15.31
N LYS A 240 0.96 3.37 15.89
CA LYS A 240 -0.30 3.65 15.17
C LYS A 240 -0.42 5.09 14.68
N LYS A 241 0.64 5.90 14.84
CA LYS A 241 0.66 7.32 14.44
C LYS A 241 0.45 7.46 12.93
N MET A 242 -0.55 8.23 12.57
CA MET A 242 -0.93 8.50 11.18
C MET A 242 -0.43 9.88 10.75
N PHE A 243 -0.18 10.03 9.44
CA PHE A 243 0.23 11.29 8.80
C PHE A 243 1.59 11.84 9.27
N GLY A 244 2.01 12.97 8.75
CA GLY A 244 3.26 13.62 9.10
C GLY A 244 4.40 13.31 8.13
N ARG A 245 5.62 13.64 8.54
CA ARG A 245 6.81 13.46 7.69
C ARG A 245 7.20 12.00 7.54
N PRO A 246 7.89 11.63 6.44
CA PRO A 246 8.55 10.33 6.33
C PRO A 246 9.52 10.08 7.47
N VAL A 247 9.68 8.81 7.84
CA VAL A 247 10.59 8.36 8.89
C VAL A 247 11.76 7.58 8.32
N ARG A 248 12.84 7.51 9.09
CA ARG A 248 14.06 6.78 8.77
C ARG A 248 14.28 5.69 9.83
N PRO A 249 13.78 4.47 9.60
CA PRO A 249 14.06 3.35 10.50
C PRO A 249 15.57 3.04 10.53
N LYS A 250 16.02 2.26 11.51
CA LYS A 250 17.40 1.76 11.53
C LYS A 250 17.70 0.99 10.24
N GLN A 251 18.92 1.05 9.77
CA GLN A 251 19.44 0.27 8.65
C GLN A 251 20.94 0.05 8.83
N PRO A 252 21.55 -0.93 8.15
CA PRO A 252 23.00 -1.11 8.14
C PRO A 252 23.70 0.16 7.65
N ASN A 253 24.92 0.38 8.16
CA ASN A 253 25.69 1.56 7.80
C ASN A 253 26.08 1.58 6.32
N ASN A 254 26.32 2.76 5.76
CA ASN A 254 26.82 3.00 4.40
C ASN A 254 25.86 2.72 3.24
N PHE A 255 24.64 2.25 3.45
CA PHE A 255 23.67 2.02 2.37
C PHE A 255 23.04 3.28 1.77
N TRP A 256 23.12 4.42 2.48
CA TRP A 256 22.51 5.67 2.04
C TRP A 256 23.43 6.51 1.15
N ARG A 257 24.66 6.08 0.95
CA ARG A 257 25.64 6.82 0.15
C ARG A 257 25.30 6.79 -1.34
N VAL A 258 25.17 7.98 -1.93
CA VAL A 258 25.01 8.17 -3.37
C VAL A 258 26.14 9.08 -3.86
N ILE A 259 26.89 8.61 -4.86
CA ILE A 259 27.98 9.38 -5.46
C ILE A 259 27.41 10.64 -6.09
N GLY A 260 28.01 11.78 -5.75
CA GLY A 260 27.64 13.11 -6.30
C GLY A 260 26.54 13.86 -5.54
N GLU A 261 26.03 13.35 -4.42
CA GLU A 261 25.08 14.09 -3.58
C GLU A 261 25.76 14.69 -2.33
N VAL A 262 25.36 15.93 -1.99
CA VAL A 262 25.94 16.70 -0.89
C VAL A 262 25.50 16.18 0.48
N ASP A 263 24.26 15.69 0.63
CA ASP A 263 23.73 15.15 1.89
C ASP A 263 23.58 13.63 1.79
N ASN A 264 24.62 12.93 2.24
CA ASN A 264 24.67 11.48 2.33
C ASN A 264 24.42 10.94 3.74
N ASN A 265 23.98 11.77 4.67
CA ASN A 265 23.75 11.37 6.04
C ASN A 265 22.37 10.75 6.21
N TYR A 266 22.34 9.58 6.84
CA TYR A 266 21.11 8.92 7.25
C TYR A 266 20.91 9.14 8.75
N TYR A 267 20.09 10.13 9.09
CA TYR A 267 19.69 10.38 10.46
C TYR A 267 18.53 9.48 10.83
N VAL A 268 18.77 8.49 11.67
CA VAL A 268 17.74 7.58 12.17
C VAL A 268 16.69 8.37 12.96
N SER A 269 15.41 8.06 12.77
CA SER A 269 14.32 8.67 13.53
C SER A 269 14.39 8.24 15.00
N GLU A 270 13.79 9.01 15.91
CA GLU A 270 13.81 8.74 17.33
C GLU A 270 12.43 8.41 17.88
N GLY A 271 12.39 7.72 19.03
CA GLY A 271 11.18 7.37 19.75
C GLY A 271 10.21 6.53 18.91
N GLU A 272 8.92 6.83 19.00
CA GLU A 272 7.86 6.09 18.28
C GLU A 272 7.96 6.18 16.74
N ASP A 273 8.65 7.20 16.22
CA ASP A 273 8.83 7.37 14.76
C ASP A 273 9.74 6.28 14.15
N LEU A 274 10.56 5.58 14.96
CA LEU A 274 11.30 4.39 14.54
C LEU A 274 10.39 3.24 14.09
N TYR A 275 9.25 3.12 14.74
CA TYR A 275 8.35 1.96 14.65
C TYR A 275 7.07 2.27 13.89
N ARG A 276 7.04 3.36 13.14
CA ARG A 276 5.89 3.67 12.28
C ARG A 276 5.77 2.67 11.14
N ARG A 277 4.55 2.57 10.61
CA ARG A 277 4.23 1.68 9.48
C ARG A 277 5.19 1.90 8.32
N GLY A 278 5.50 0.83 7.60
CA GLY A 278 6.42 0.82 6.46
C GLY A 278 6.10 1.83 5.37
N ILE A 279 4.81 2.16 5.19
CA ILE A 279 4.37 3.20 4.24
C ILE A 279 4.95 4.60 4.53
N TYR A 280 5.37 4.87 5.78
CA TYR A 280 5.99 6.14 6.17
C TYR A 280 7.51 6.12 6.03
N THR A 281 8.13 4.98 5.73
CA THR A 281 9.59 4.90 5.50
C THR A 281 9.97 5.78 4.32
N ILE A 282 11.01 6.60 4.52
CA ILE A 282 11.51 7.48 3.47
C ILE A 282 11.92 6.65 2.23
N TRP A 283 11.56 7.16 1.07
CA TRP A 283 11.91 6.53 -0.20
C TRP A 283 12.84 7.41 -1.00
N ARG A 284 14.04 6.91 -1.26
CA ARG A 284 15.01 7.56 -2.14
C ARG A 284 15.27 6.62 -3.33
N ARG A 285 15.02 7.08 -4.55
CA ARG A 285 15.13 6.25 -5.77
C ARG A 285 16.55 5.72 -6.03
N SER A 286 17.56 6.46 -5.58
CA SER A 286 18.98 6.11 -5.72
C SER A 286 19.53 5.26 -4.56
N ALA A 287 18.82 5.18 -3.43
CA ALA A 287 19.23 4.41 -2.26
C ALA A 287 17.98 3.92 -1.51
N HIS A 288 17.52 2.73 -1.88
CA HIS A 288 16.33 2.12 -1.28
C HIS A 288 16.63 1.68 0.15
N TYR A 289 15.58 1.62 0.97
CA TYR A 289 15.67 0.98 2.29
C TYR A 289 16.03 -0.51 2.11
N PRO A 290 17.14 -1.02 2.69
CA PRO A 290 17.73 -2.32 2.32
C PRO A 290 16.75 -3.49 2.45
N SER A 291 16.08 -3.63 3.59
CA SER A 291 15.14 -4.74 3.77
C SER A 291 13.96 -4.67 2.80
N PHE A 292 13.51 -3.47 2.39
CA PHE A 292 12.47 -3.36 1.37
C PHE A 292 12.97 -3.80 -0.02
N ALA A 293 14.21 -3.45 -0.37
CA ALA A 293 14.81 -3.90 -1.62
C ALA A 293 14.96 -5.43 -1.66
N ASN A 294 15.36 -6.05 -0.54
CA ASN A 294 15.48 -7.50 -0.42
C ASN A 294 14.12 -8.23 -0.53
N PHE A 295 13.02 -7.57 -0.17
CA PHE A 295 11.66 -8.09 -0.30
C PHE A 295 10.90 -7.51 -1.50
N ASP A 296 11.60 -7.28 -2.60
CA ASP A 296 11.04 -6.94 -3.92
C ASP A 296 10.20 -5.65 -3.96
N ALA A 297 10.44 -4.71 -3.06
CA ALA A 297 9.79 -3.41 -3.16
C ALA A 297 10.23 -2.70 -4.46
N PRO A 298 9.29 -2.10 -5.23
CA PRO A 298 9.62 -1.49 -6.50
C PRO A 298 10.51 -0.26 -6.33
N THR A 299 11.42 -0.07 -7.28
CA THR A 299 12.38 1.06 -7.26
C THR A 299 11.72 2.44 -7.36
N ARG A 300 10.47 2.51 -7.83
CA ARG A 300 9.71 3.73 -8.12
C ARG A 300 10.42 4.63 -9.15
N GLY A 301 11.35 4.08 -9.91
CA GLY A 301 11.98 4.75 -11.05
C GLY A 301 11.06 4.78 -12.27
N ALA A 302 10.22 3.76 -12.40
CA ALA A 302 9.19 3.62 -13.43
C ALA A 302 7.88 3.16 -12.79
N CYS A 303 6.77 3.30 -13.54
CA CYS A 303 5.49 2.75 -13.12
C CYS A 303 5.54 1.22 -13.17
N SER A 304 5.21 0.56 -12.06
CA SER A 304 5.05 -0.89 -11.96
C SER A 304 3.57 -1.21 -11.84
N VAL A 305 3.08 -2.07 -12.72
CA VAL A 305 1.69 -2.54 -12.68
C VAL A 305 1.54 -3.70 -11.71
N LYS A 306 2.59 -4.54 -11.61
CA LYS A 306 2.68 -5.70 -10.74
C LYS A 306 3.98 -5.64 -9.94
N ARG A 307 3.93 -6.04 -8.68
CA ARG A 307 5.13 -6.28 -7.87
C ARG A 307 5.59 -7.71 -8.07
N GLU A 308 6.87 -7.89 -8.23
CA GLU A 308 7.47 -9.22 -8.17
C GLU A 308 7.38 -9.78 -6.74
N ALA A 309 7.37 -11.09 -6.63
CA ALA A 309 7.43 -11.78 -5.35
C ALA A 309 8.43 -12.95 -5.50
N SER A 310 9.67 -12.70 -5.15
CA SER A 310 10.71 -13.71 -5.16
C SER A 310 10.82 -14.46 -3.82
N ASN A 311 11.51 -15.57 -3.81
CA ASN A 311 11.87 -16.28 -2.60
C ASN A 311 13.37 -16.59 -2.63
N THR A 312 14.15 -15.79 -1.92
CA THR A 312 15.61 -15.85 -1.96
C THR A 312 16.20 -16.13 -0.58
N PRO A 313 17.37 -16.79 -0.51
CA PRO A 313 18.11 -16.97 0.75
C PRO A 313 18.41 -15.64 1.46
N LEU A 314 18.62 -14.56 0.70
CA LEU A 314 18.87 -13.23 1.24
C LEU A 314 17.69 -12.69 2.05
N GLN A 315 16.46 -13.04 1.68
CA GLN A 315 15.28 -12.67 2.46
C GLN A 315 15.26 -13.35 3.82
N ALA A 316 15.58 -14.64 3.89
CA ALA A 316 15.73 -15.35 5.17
C ALA A 316 16.85 -14.75 6.03
N LEU A 317 18.01 -14.46 5.43
CA LEU A 317 19.13 -13.81 6.11
C LEU A 317 18.75 -12.40 6.61
N THR A 318 17.91 -11.66 5.87
CA THR A 318 17.42 -10.35 6.31
C THR A 318 16.57 -10.47 7.56
N LEU A 319 15.65 -11.44 7.63
CA LEU A 319 14.83 -11.65 8.82
C LEU A 319 15.65 -12.09 10.03
N LEU A 320 16.76 -12.81 9.82
CA LEU A 320 17.62 -13.30 10.89
C LEU A 320 18.63 -12.25 11.38
N ASN A 321 19.19 -11.43 10.49
CA ASN A 321 20.39 -10.65 10.79
C ASN A 321 20.22 -9.13 10.64
N ASP A 322 19.14 -8.64 10.00
CA ASP A 322 18.93 -7.20 9.90
C ASP A 322 18.65 -6.62 11.30
N PRO A 323 19.41 -5.60 11.75
CA PRO A 323 19.27 -5.04 13.11
C PRO A 323 17.84 -4.69 13.51
N VAL A 324 16.99 -4.37 12.54
CA VAL A 324 15.59 -4.02 12.79
C VAL A 324 14.77 -5.26 13.13
N PHE A 325 15.00 -6.38 12.43
CA PHE A 325 14.29 -7.63 12.71
C PHE A 325 14.79 -8.30 13.99
N VAL A 326 16.09 -8.19 14.28
CA VAL A 326 16.67 -8.62 15.57
C VAL A 326 16.02 -7.85 16.73
N GLU A 327 15.93 -6.52 16.63
CA GLU A 327 15.25 -5.68 17.63
C GLU A 327 13.76 -6.08 17.82
N MET A 328 13.08 -6.42 16.72
CA MET A 328 11.69 -6.91 16.78
C MET A 328 11.60 -8.28 17.46
N ALA A 329 12.55 -9.19 17.22
CA ALA A 329 12.61 -10.48 17.89
C ALA A 329 12.87 -10.33 19.40
N GLU A 330 13.79 -9.45 19.81
CA GLU A 330 14.01 -9.13 21.23
C GLU A 330 12.77 -8.53 21.89
N ALA A 331 12.07 -7.61 21.21
CA ALA A 331 10.85 -7.04 21.74
C ALA A 331 9.72 -8.08 21.83
N PHE A 332 9.65 -9.00 20.87
CA PHE A 332 8.67 -10.09 20.88
C PHE A 332 8.95 -11.09 22.03
N SER A 333 10.21 -11.45 22.26
CA SER A 333 10.57 -12.32 23.39
C SER A 333 10.18 -11.70 24.73
N ARG A 334 10.49 -10.41 24.94
CA ARG A 334 10.06 -9.67 26.16
C ARG A 334 8.54 -9.60 26.28
N ARG A 335 7.83 -9.43 25.17
CA ARG A 335 6.37 -9.42 25.14
C ARG A 335 5.79 -10.77 25.56
N ILE A 336 6.31 -11.88 25.03
CA ILE A 336 5.89 -13.24 25.40
C ILE A 336 6.05 -13.42 26.91
N MET A 337 7.26 -13.23 27.45
CA MET A 337 7.53 -13.39 28.87
C MET A 337 6.62 -12.54 29.77
N LYS A 338 6.35 -11.30 29.36
CA LYS A 338 5.49 -10.38 30.10
C LYS A 338 4.02 -10.78 30.08
N GLU A 339 3.49 -11.13 28.89
CA GLU A 339 2.06 -11.43 28.73
C GLU A 339 1.68 -12.82 29.26
N THR A 340 2.66 -13.70 29.46
CA THR A 340 2.45 -15.10 29.85
C THR A 340 3.21 -15.52 31.09
N SER A 341 3.52 -14.58 32.01
CA SER A 341 4.34 -14.81 33.19
C SER A 341 3.81 -15.89 34.12
N GLU A 342 2.50 -16.17 34.11
CA GLU A 342 1.84 -17.17 34.97
C GLU A 342 1.55 -18.50 34.23
N MET A 343 1.95 -18.62 32.96
CA MET A 343 1.67 -19.76 32.11
C MET A 343 2.85 -20.74 32.07
N ASP A 344 2.55 -22.03 31.86
CA ASP A 344 3.60 -23.00 31.54
C ASP A 344 4.20 -22.79 30.17
N THR A 345 5.38 -23.38 29.93
CA THR A 345 6.11 -23.22 28.65
C THR A 345 5.27 -23.61 27.42
N THR A 346 4.39 -24.60 27.54
CA THR A 346 3.52 -25.04 26.42
C THR A 346 2.50 -23.98 26.09
N GLN A 347 1.88 -23.41 27.10
CA GLN A 347 0.90 -22.32 26.95
C GLN A 347 1.56 -21.05 26.43
N GLN A 348 2.78 -20.75 26.88
CA GLN A 348 3.57 -19.62 26.41
C GLN A 348 3.91 -19.76 24.91
N LEU A 349 4.31 -20.95 24.47
CA LEU A 349 4.57 -21.26 23.06
C LEU A 349 3.30 -21.16 22.20
N ASP A 350 2.15 -21.66 22.70
CA ASP A 350 0.86 -21.51 22.01
C ASP A 350 0.48 -20.03 21.88
N HIS A 351 0.63 -19.24 22.94
CA HIS A 351 0.37 -17.80 22.91
C HIS A 351 1.25 -17.07 21.90
N ALA A 352 2.55 -17.33 21.91
CA ALA A 352 3.49 -16.73 20.95
C ALA A 352 3.10 -17.06 19.50
N PHE A 353 2.74 -18.30 19.26
CA PHE A 353 2.35 -18.78 17.93
C PHE A 353 1.04 -18.13 17.47
N ARG A 354 0.06 -17.98 18.34
CA ARG A 354 -1.20 -17.28 18.07
C ARG A 354 -1.02 -15.79 17.79
N LEU A 355 -0.12 -15.12 18.49
CA LEU A 355 0.20 -13.70 18.24
C LEU A 355 0.72 -13.49 16.81
N ALA A 356 1.54 -14.43 16.31
CA ALA A 356 2.15 -14.33 14.99
C ALA A 356 1.25 -14.84 13.86
N LEU A 357 0.57 -15.97 14.07
CA LEU A 357 -0.09 -16.75 13.02
C LEU A 357 -1.61 -16.87 13.18
N SER A 358 -2.17 -16.33 14.27
CA SER A 358 -3.61 -16.39 14.58
C SER A 358 -4.19 -17.82 14.68
N ARG A 359 -3.34 -18.80 14.92
CA ARG A 359 -3.69 -20.21 15.17
C ARG A 359 -2.78 -20.84 16.22
N SER A 360 -3.21 -21.92 16.81
CA SER A 360 -2.35 -22.77 17.64
C SER A 360 -1.34 -23.54 16.79
N PRO A 361 -0.16 -23.86 17.35
CA PRO A 361 0.78 -24.78 16.71
C PRO A 361 0.21 -26.19 16.65
N GLY A 362 0.49 -26.91 15.56
CA GLY A 362 0.24 -28.34 15.50
C GLY A 362 1.19 -29.12 16.40
N SER A 363 0.90 -30.42 16.69
CA SER A 363 1.72 -31.24 17.60
C SER A 363 3.21 -31.25 17.21
N ARG A 364 3.52 -31.41 15.92
CA ARG A 364 4.92 -31.39 15.42
C ARG A 364 5.59 -30.02 15.55
N GLU A 365 4.85 -28.95 15.31
CA GLU A 365 5.33 -27.57 15.45
C GLU A 365 5.64 -27.28 16.91
N LEU A 366 4.75 -27.68 17.81
CA LEU A 366 4.93 -27.49 19.26
C LEU A 366 6.15 -28.28 19.77
N GLU A 367 6.32 -29.53 19.34
CA GLU A 367 7.50 -30.35 19.70
C GLU A 367 8.80 -29.71 19.21
N ALA A 368 8.81 -29.19 17.96
CA ALA A 368 9.97 -28.50 17.42
C ALA A 368 10.30 -27.22 18.21
N LEU A 369 9.28 -26.40 18.53
CA LEU A 369 9.48 -25.19 19.33
C LEU A 369 9.97 -25.52 20.75
N LYS A 370 9.42 -26.54 21.41
CA LYS A 370 9.93 -27.02 22.70
C LYS A 370 11.39 -27.43 22.62
N LYS A 371 11.77 -28.19 21.60
CA LYS A 371 13.15 -28.61 21.38
C LYS A 371 14.08 -27.40 21.25
N ILE A 372 13.71 -26.40 20.44
CA ILE A 372 14.50 -25.16 20.29
C ILE A 372 14.64 -24.47 21.64
N TYR A 373 13.54 -24.27 22.37
CA TYR A 373 13.53 -23.60 23.67
C TYR A 373 14.45 -24.26 24.68
N PHE A 374 14.30 -25.59 24.88
CA PHE A 374 15.11 -26.31 25.86
C PHE A 374 16.59 -26.42 25.44
N THR A 375 16.87 -26.60 24.12
CA THR A 375 18.26 -26.59 23.64
C THR A 375 18.93 -25.23 23.90
N ALA A 376 18.25 -24.12 23.65
CA ALA A 376 18.78 -22.79 23.94
C ALA A 376 18.97 -22.56 25.45
N LEU A 377 18.01 -23.02 26.25
CA LEU A 377 18.10 -22.92 27.71
C LEU A 377 19.30 -23.73 28.25
N ASP A 378 19.53 -24.94 27.76
CA ASP A 378 20.64 -25.80 28.16
C ASP A 378 22.00 -25.22 27.73
N THR A 379 22.05 -24.49 26.60
CA THR A 379 23.28 -23.91 26.06
C THR A 379 23.68 -22.63 26.78
N ASP A 380 22.74 -21.69 26.94
CA ASP A 380 23.02 -20.34 27.45
C ASP A 380 22.58 -20.15 28.91
N GLY A 381 21.81 -21.10 29.49
CA GLY A 381 21.28 -21.04 30.87
C GLY A 381 20.30 -19.89 31.13
N SER A 382 19.88 -19.18 30.09
CA SER A 382 19.03 -17.99 30.18
C SER A 382 17.69 -18.20 29.49
N SER A 383 16.63 -18.00 30.25
CA SER A 383 15.25 -17.99 29.69
C SER A 383 15.07 -16.88 28.67
N GLU A 384 15.73 -15.74 28.81
CA GLU A 384 15.67 -14.62 27.86
C GLU A 384 16.25 -15.02 26.51
N SER A 385 17.41 -15.71 26.50
CA SER A 385 18.01 -16.24 25.28
C SER A 385 17.12 -17.29 24.62
N ALA A 386 16.55 -18.21 25.39
CA ALA A 386 15.64 -19.23 24.85
C ALA A 386 14.38 -18.60 24.21
N TRP A 387 13.79 -17.59 24.82
CA TRP A 387 12.64 -16.88 24.22
C TRP A 387 13.04 -16.02 23.02
N PHE A 388 14.25 -15.49 22.97
CA PHE A 388 14.76 -14.79 21.78
C PHE A 388 14.87 -15.75 20.58
N GLU A 389 15.41 -16.96 20.78
CA GLU A 389 15.48 -17.98 19.72
C GLU A 389 14.08 -18.40 19.25
N ILE A 390 13.10 -18.53 20.14
CA ILE A 390 11.71 -18.80 19.78
C ILE A 390 11.12 -17.64 18.99
N ALA A 391 11.32 -16.40 19.41
CA ALA A 391 10.82 -15.21 18.73
C ALA A 391 11.41 -15.09 17.31
N THR A 392 12.72 -15.29 17.20
CA THR A 392 13.45 -15.29 15.91
C THR A 392 12.92 -16.39 15.00
N THR A 393 12.76 -17.60 15.52
CA THR A 393 12.19 -18.73 14.75
C THR A 393 10.80 -18.42 14.22
N ILE A 394 9.89 -17.94 15.07
CA ILE A 394 8.50 -17.64 14.68
C ILE A 394 8.44 -16.52 13.65
N LEU A 395 9.23 -15.45 13.80
CA LEU A 395 9.29 -14.35 12.82
C LEU A 395 9.85 -14.79 11.47
N ASN A 396 10.67 -15.85 11.43
CA ASN A 396 11.23 -16.42 10.21
C ASN A 396 10.36 -17.49 9.54
N LEU A 397 9.26 -17.92 10.16
CA LEU A 397 8.37 -18.89 9.53
C LEU A 397 7.81 -18.31 8.23
N HIS A 398 7.77 -19.15 7.20
CA HIS A 398 7.20 -18.77 5.91
C HIS A 398 5.75 -18.26 6.05
N GLU A 399 4.97 -18.82 6.95
CA GLU A 399 3.59 -18.42 7.24
C GLU A 399 3.49 -17.02 7.86
N THR A 400 4.53 -16.56 8.56
CA THR A 400 4.56 -15.20 9.12
C THR A 400 4.64 -14.13 8.05
N ILE A 401 5.30 -14.41 6.92
CA ILE A 401 5.47 -13.48 5.80
C ILE A 401 4.57 -13.77 4.61
N THR A 402 3.68 -14.76 4.74
CA THR A 402 2.75 -15.21 3.68
C THR A 402 1.34 -15.30 4.26
N LYS A 403 0.36 -14.76 3.60
CA LYS A 403 -1.07 -14.79 4.04
C LYS A 403 -1.95 -15.26 2.90
#